data_5ceb685a315473f407114feb30ce3efd
#
_entry.id   5ceb685a315473f407114feb30ce3efd
#
_cell.length_a   1.000
_cell.length_b   1.000
_cell.length_c   1.000
_cell.angle_alpha   90.00
_cell.angle_beta   90.00
_cell.angle_gamma   90.00
#
_symmetry.space_group_name_H-M   'P 1'
#
loop_
_entity.id
_entity.type
_entity.pdbx_description
1 polymer ?
#
loop_
_entity_poly.entity_id
_entity_poly.type
_entity_poly.pdbx_seq_one_letter_code
_entity_poly.pdbx_strand_id
1 'polypeptide(L)'
;MISIESLHHVSLPVTDLERSKKFYSEILGLQEIPRPPFNFPGAWYQVGNGHIHLIVHDKSTFREGKLLDSRDIHFAMRVKSYHETRTFLRSKGYHPEAEDPFMKLKESPNATAGFPQLYIMDPDRNVIELNAEKLD
;
A
#
# COMPACT_ATOMS: atom_id res chain seq x y z
N MET A 1 -30.54 -9.85 -5.60
CA MET A 1 -29.51 -8.82 -5.38
C MET A 1 -28.57 -9.31 -4.30
N ILE A 2 -27.25 -9.12 -4.49
CA ILE A 2 -26.28 -9.44 -3.45
C ILE A 2 -26.30 -8.35 -2.39
N SER A 3 -26.21 -8.71 -1.12
CA SER A 3 -26.11 -7.75 -0.01
C SER A 3 -24.65 -7.70 0.46
N ILE A 4 -23.95 -6.64 0.11
CA ILE A 4 -22.54 -6.44 0.47
C ILE A 4 -22.49 -5.74 1.83
N GLU A 5 -21.69 -6.25 2.76
CA GLU A 5 -21.55 -5.69 4.10
C GLU A 5 -20.30 -4.82 4.24
N SER A 6 -19.18 -5.24 3.67
CA SER A 6 -17.91 -4.53 3.83
C SER A 6 -16.86 -5.00 2.83
N LEU A 7 -15.76 -4.26 2.73
CA LEU A 7 -14.54 -4.76 2.12
C LEU A 7 -13.75 -5.53 3.19
N HIS A 8 -13.62 -6.84 3.03
CA HIS A 8 -13.01 -7.70 4.06
C HIS A 8 -11.49 -7.64 4.03
N HIS A 9 -10.89 -7.83 2.86
CA HIS A 9 -9.44 -7.79 2.70
C HIS A 9 -9.05 -7.49 1.25
N VAL A 10 -7.79 -7.09 1.08
CA VAL A 10 -7.11 -7.00 -0.20
C VAL A 10 -6.01 -8.04 -0.22
N SER A 11 -5.98 -8.91 -1.23
CA SER A 11 -4.91 -9.90 -1.43
C SER A 11 -3.94 -9.40 -2.48
N LEU A 12 -2.65 -9.46 -2.17
CA LEU A 12 -1.59 -8.96 -3.02
C LEU A 12 -0.57 -10.07 -3.29
N PRO A 13 -0.29 -10.41 -4.56
CA PRO A 13 0.81 -11.29 -4.87
C PRO A 13 2.15 -10.60 -4.61
N VAL A 14 3.07 -11.30 -3.97
CA VAL A 14 4.42 -10.83 -3.70
C VAL A 14 5.43 -11.90 -4.13
N THR A 15 6.66 -11.49 -4.46
CA THR A 15 7.70 -12.42 -4.91
C THR A 15 8.73 -12.73 -3.84
N ASP A 16 8.92 -11.83 -2.87
CA ASP A 16 9.85 -11.98 -1.76
C ASP A 16 9.14 -11.58 -0.47
N LEU A 17 8.77 -12.58 0.32
CA LEU A 17 7.95 -12.36 1.52
C LEU A 17 8.65 -11.47 2.54
N GLU A 18 9.94 -11.71 2.83
CA GLU A 18 10.64 -10.93 3.85
C GLU A 18 10.80 -9.46 3.44
N ARG A 19 11.08 -9.21 2.17
CA ARG A 19 11.11 -7.85 1.63
C ARG A 19 9.75 -7.15 1.76
N SER A 20 8.69 -7.84 1.42
CA SER A 20 7.33 -7.29 1.53
C SER A 20 6.91 -7.09 2.98
N LYS A 21 7.20 -8.03 3.87
CA LYS A 21 6.93 -7.88 5.31
C LYS A 21 7.63 -6.65 5.88
N LYS A 22 8.87 -6.41 5.47
CA LYS A 22 9.62 -5.22 5.89
C LYS A 22 8.91 -3.94 5.45
N PHE A 23 8.44 -3.89 4.21
CA PHE A 23 7.70 -2.73 3.70
C PHE A 23 6.39 -2.51 4.48
N TYR A 24 5.56 -3.53 4.63
CA TYR A 24 4.25 -3.39 5.29
C TYR A 24 4.38 -3.11 6.78
N SER A 25 5.41 -3.63 7.45
CA SER A 25 5.65 -3.37 8.87
C SER A 25 6.38 -2.04 9.13
N GLU A 26 7.44 -1.72 8.38
CA GLU A 26 8.30 -0.57 8.68
C GLU A 26 7.89 0.71 7.95
N ILE A 27 7.43 0.61 6.69
CA ILE A 27 7.00 1.79 5.94
C ILE A 27 5.53 2.11 6.24
N LEU A 28 4.65 1.13 6.16
CA LEU A 28 3.23 1.35 6.44
C LEU A 28 2.87 1.24 7.92
N GLY A 29 3.75 0.72 8.76
CA GLY A 29 3.52 0.62 10.19
C GLY A 29 2.38 -0.33 10.58
N LEU A 30 2.07 -1.31 9.73
CA LEU A 30 0.96 -2.23 9.97
C LEU A 30 1.40 -3.38 10.88
N GLN A 31 0.44 -3.87 11.66
CA GLN A 31 0.67 -5.00 12.55
C GLN A 31 0.35 -6.31 11.86
N GLU A 32 1.33 -7.20 11.82
CA GLU A 32 1.11 -8.57 11.35
C GLU A 32 0.21 -9.32 12.34
N ILE A 33 -0.76 -10.08 11.80
CA ILE A 33 -1.69 -10.89 12.58
C ILE A 33 -1.51 -12.37 12.24
N PRO A 34 -1.98 -13.29 13.12
CA PRO A 34 -1.91 -14.72 12.86
C PRO A 34 -2.59 -15.09 11.55
N ARG A 35 -1.96 -16.00 10.83
CA ARG A 35 -2.41 -16.51 9.54
C ARG A 35 -2.62 -18.02 9.63
N PRO A 36 -3.72 -18.56 9.08
CA PRO A 36 -3.91 -20.01 9.03
C PRO A 36 -2.73 -20.72 8.35
N PRO A 37 -2.48 -22.02 8.67
CA PRO A 37 -1.33 -22.74 8.14
C PRO A 37 -1.57 -23.23 6.71
N PHE A 38 -1.65 -22.30 5.76
CA PHE A 38 -1.74 -22.61 4.34
C PHE A 38 -0.46 -23.31 3.86
N ASN A 39 -0.58 -24.06 2.77
CA ASN A 39 0.57 -24.75 2.17
C ASN A 39 1.41 -23.84 1.24
N PHE A 40 1.24 -22.53 1.29
CA PHE A 40 2.01 -21.54 0.57
C PHE A 40 2.37 -20.38 1.52
N PRO A 41 3.54 -19.73 1.32
CA PRO A 41 3.96 -18.63 2.18
C PRO A 41 3.12 -17.37 1.99
N GLY A 42 2.98 -16.61 3.04
CA GLY A 42 2.27 -15.33 3.03
C GLY A 42 2.28 -14.69 4.40
N ALA A 43 1.60 -13.55 4.51
CA ALA A 43 1.45 -12.83 5.76
C ALA A 43 0.14 -12.03 5.74
N TRP A 44 -0.45 -11.86 6.91
CA TRP A 44 -1.66 -11.08 7.09
C TRP A 44 -1.39 -9.87 7.97
N TYR A 45 -1.98 -8.74 7.61
CA TYR A 45 -1.87 -7.47 8.35
C TYR A 45 -3.23 -6.90 8.65
N GLN A 46 -3.38 -6.33 9.85
CA GLN A 46 -4.60 -5.64 10.27
C GLN A 46 -4.61 -4.22 9.72
N VAL A 47 -5.73 -3.79 9.15
CA VAL A 47 -5.96 -2.40 8.72
C VAL A 47 -7.39 -2.03 9.13
N GLY A 48 -7.55 -1.27 10.21
CA GLY A 48 -8.88 -0.99 10.74
C GLY A 48 -9.66 -2.29 11.00
N ASN A 49 -10.82 -2.44 10.38
CA ASN A 49 -11.65 -3.65 10.46
C ASN A 49 -11.36 -4.65 9.33
N GLY A 50 -10.44 -4.33 8.43
CA GLY A 50 -10.09 -5.19 7.30
C GLY A 50 -8.66 -5.66 7.38
N HIS A 51 -8.23 -6.38 6.34
CA HIS A 51 -6.89 -6.97 6.28
C HIS A 51 -6.21 -6.68 4.95
N ILE A 52 -4.88 -6.75 4.97
CA ILE A 52 -4.07 -6.98 3.78
C ILE A 52 -3.50 -8.40 3.89
N HIS A 53 -3.67 -9.19 2.84
CA HIS A 53 -3.12 -10.54 2.73
C HIS A 53 -2.02 -10.54 1.67
N LEU A 54 -0.79 -10.85 2.08
CA LEU A 54 0.32 -11.09 1.16
C LEU A 54 0.35 -12.57 0.83
N ILE A 55 0.42 -12.89 -0.47
CA ILE A 55 0.48 -14.27 -0.97
C ILE A 55 1.70 -14.37 -1.85
N VAL A 56 2.63 -15.27 -1.49
CA VAL A 56 3.83 -15.45 -2.31
C VAL A 56 3.46 -16.14 -3.61
N HIS A 57 3.77 -15.45 -4.70
CA HIS A 57 3.68 -15.97 -6.05
C HIS A 57 5.09 -16.01 -6.64
N ASP A 58 5.61 -17.20 -6.86
CA ASP A 58 7.02 -17.43 -7.16
C ASP A 58 7.44 -17.07 -8.59
N LYS A 59 6.51 -16.78 -9.47
CA LYS A 59 6.79 -16.53 -10.90
C LYS A 59 6.61 -15.07 -11.31
N SER A 60 5.57 -14.41 -10.83
CA SER A 60 5.23 -13.06 -11.26
C SER A 60 4.22 -12.44 -10.29
N THR A 61 4.28 -11.12 -10.17
CA THR A 61 3.23 -10.36 -9.49
C THR A 61 2.14 -9.90 -10.46
N PHE A 62 2.26 -10.21 -11.74
CA PHE A 62 1.42 -9.69 -12.83
C PHE A 62 1.54 -8.17 -13.00
N ARG A 63 2.50 -7.54 -12.33
CA ARG A 63 2.70 -6.08 -12.33
C ARG A 63 4.09 -5.67 -12.82
N GLU A 64 4.82 -6.58 -13.42
CA GLU A 64 6.15 -6.31 -13.94
C GLU A 64 6.14 -5.14 -14.92
N GLY A 65 7.09 -4.20 -14.74
CA GLY A 65 7.20 -3.01 -15.58
C GLY A 65 6.23 -1.88 -15.24
N LYS A 66 5.28 -2.08 -14.33
CA LYS A 66 4.35 -1.02 -13.93
C LYS A 66 5.09 0.10 -13.18
N LEU A 67 4.71 1.32 -13.50
CA LEU A 67 5.19 2.52 -12.81
C LEU A 67 4.05 3.10 -11.97
N LEU A 68 4.40 3.99 -11.05
CA LEU A 68 3.41 4.64 -10.20
C LEU A 68 2.45 5.47 -11.04
N ASP A 69 1.19 5.07 -11.07
CA ASP A 69 0.10 5.77 -11.75
C ASP A 69 -1.14 5.69 -10.85
N SER A 70 -1.65 6.85 -10.46
CA SER A 70 -2.82 6.92 -9.57
C SER A 70 -4.13 6.45 -10.24
N ARG A 71 -4.12 6.22 -11.56
CA ARG A 71 -5.25 5.69 -12.30
C ARG A 71 -5.21 4.17 -12.43
N ASP A 72 -4.08 3.56 -12.08
CA ASP A 72 -3.93 2.10 -12.05
C ASP A 72 -4.75 1.54 -10.88
N ILE A 73 -4.98 0.22 -10.92
CA ILE A 73 -5.64 -0.45 -9.79
C ILE A 73 -4.86 -0.18 -8.51
N HIS A 74 -5.56 0.21 -7.47
CA HIS A 74 -4.95 0.50 -6.18
C HIS A 74 -5.98 0.32 -5.06
N PHE A 75 -5.50 0.28 -3.85
CA PHE A 75 -6.33 0.37 -2.66
C PHE A 75 -5.87 1.57 -1.82
N ALA A 76 -6.78 2.08 -1.00
CA ALA A 76 -6.54 3.30 -0.23
C ALA A 76 -6.71 3.04 1.25
N MET A 77 -5.84 3.65 2.05
CA MET A 77 -5.90 3.64 3.50
C MET A 77 -5.96 5.06 4.03
N ARG A 78 -6.80 5.27 5.05
CA ARG A 78 -6.94 6.57 5.71
C ARG A 78 -5.84 6.74 6.75
N VAL A 79 -5.09 7.85 6.67
CA VAL A 79 -4.10 8.26 7.67
C VAL A 79 -4.63 9.45 8.50
N LYS A 80 -4.06 9.65 9.67
CA LYS A 80 -4.48 10.75 10.56
C LYS A 80 -4.05 12.12 10.04
N SER A 81 -2.83 12.22 9.52
CA SER A 81 -2.22 13.48 9.09
C SER A 81 -1.56 13.29 7.73
N TYR A 82 -1.93 14.11 6.78
CA TYR A 82 -1.27 14.18 5.47
C TYR A 82 0.18 14.63 5.62
N HIS A 83 0.38 15.72 6.38
CA HIS A 83 1.71 16.32 6.54
C HIS A 83 2.70 15.37 7.21
N GLU A 84 2.30 14.74 8.32
CA GLU A 84 3.17 13.79 9.03
C GLU A 84 3.51 12.58 8.17
N THR A 85 2.52 12.05 7.44
CA THR A 85 2.73 10.92 6.54
C THR A 85 3.69 11.26 5.41
N ARG A 86 3.51 12.41 4.78
CA ARG A 86 4.43 12.91 3.74
C ARG A 86 5.85 13.07 4.28
N THR A 87 5.99 13.72 5.43
CA THR A 87 7.29 13.94 6.07
C THR A 87 7.99 12.63 6.38
N PHE A 88 7.26 11.66 6.93
CA PHE A 88 7.80 10.34 7.20
C PHE A 88 8.27 9.63 5.93
N LEU A 89 7.43 9.60 4.88
CA LEU A 89 7.80 8.97 3.61
C LEU A 89 9.03 9.63 3.00
N ARG A 90 9.11 10.95 3.01
CA ARG A 90 10.30 11.67 2.52
C ARG A 90 11.54 11.34 3.33
N SER A 91 11.41 11.17 4.65
CA SER A 91 12.54 10.75 5.50
C SER A 91 13.04 9.35 5.17
N LYS A 92 12.21 8.52 4.53
CA LYS A 92 12.57 7.18 4.07
C LYS A 92 13.09 7.15 2.62
N GLY A 93 13.19 8.30 1.98
CA GLY A 93 13.73 8.43 0.62
C GLY A 93 12.68 8.52 -0.48
N TYR A 94 11.39 8.46 -0.14
CA TYR A 94 10.33 8.67 -1.12
C TYR A 94 10.26 10.14 -1.50
N HIS A 95 10.19 10.41 -2.81
CA HIS A 95 10.18 11.78 -3.31
C HIS A 95 9.53 11.86 -4.70
N PRO A 96 8.82 12.96 -5.03
CA PRO A 96 8.26 13.13 -6.37
C PRO A 96 9.29 13.07 -7.49
N GLU A 97 10.52 13.52 -7.21
CA GLU A 97 11.63 13.56 -8.18
C GLU A 97 12.58 12.36 -8.07
N ALA A 98 12.22 11.31 -7.32
CA ALA A 98 13.08 10.13 -7.18
C ALA A 98 13.32 9.48 -8.54
N GLU A 99 14.58 9.13 -8.84
CA GLU A 99 14.93 8.41 -10.07
C GLU A 99 14.53 6.93 -9.99
N ASP A 100 14.68 6.33 -8.80
CA ASP A 100 14.24 4.96 -8.54
C ASP A 100 12.71 4.91 -8.56
N PRO A 101 12.09 4.15 -9.47
CA PRO A 101 10.62 4.05 -9.56
C PRO A 101 9.97 3.56 -8.26
N PHE A 102 10.66 2.74 -7.47
CA PHE A 102 10.14 2.25 -6.19
C PHE A 102 10.15 3.32 -5.09
N MET A 103 10.86 4.41 -5.29
CA MET A 103 10.94 5.53 -4.36
C MET A 103 10.11 6.73 -4.82
N LYS A 104 9.38 6.62 -5.91
CA LYS A 104 8.47 7.66 -6.37
C LYS A 104 7.34 7.87 -5.36
N LEU A 105 7.03 9.13 -5.11
CA LEU A 105 5.92 9.59 -4.29
C LEU A 105 5.07 10.55 -5.13
N LYS A 106 3.81 10.25 -5.32
CA LYS A 106 2.88 11.21 -5.90
C LYS A 106 2.17 11.94 -4.78
N GLU A 107 2.27 13.25 -4.77
CA GLU A 107 1.64 14.12 -3.78
C GLU A 107 0.50 14.89 -4.43
N SER A 108 -0.70 14.78 -3.86
CA SER A 108 -1.91 15.46 -4.34
C SER A 108 -2.62 16.13 -3.16
N PRO A 109 -2.05 17.24 -2.64
CA PRO A 109 -2.61 17.89 -1.44
C PRO A 109 -4.00 18.52 -1.70
N ASN A 110 -4.26 18.94 -2.95
CA ASN A 110 -5.53 19.56 -3.33
C ASN A 110 -6.25 18.70 -4.38
N ALA A 111 -6.35 17.40 -4.12
CA ALA A 111 -6.94 16.46 -5.06
C ALA A 111 -8.41 16.75 -5.31
N THR A 112 -8.83 16.53 -6.57
CA THR A 112 -10.23 16.70 -6.99
C THR A 112 -11.18 15.76 -6.24
N ALA A 113 -10.65 14.66 -5.69
CA ALA A 113 -11.43 13.72 -4.86
C ALA A 113 -12.05 14.35 -3.62
N GLY A 114 -11.57 15.53 -3.19
CA GLY A 114 -12.08 16.24 -2.01
C GLY A 114 -11.30 15.98 -0.74
N PHE A 115 -10.21 15.22 -0.80
CA PHE A 115 -9.31 14.96 0.31
C PHE A 115 -7.88 14.78 -0.22
N PRO A 116 -6.85 15.11 0.59
CA PRO A 116 -5.45 15.01 0.15
C PRO A 116 -5.00 13.57 0.04
N GLN A 117 -4.19 13.27 -0.98
CA GLN A 117 -3.77 11.92 -1.35
C GLN A 117 -2.26 11.86 -1.53
N LEU A 118 -1.68 10.73 -1.12
CA LEU A 118 -0.31 10.33 -1.39
C LEU A 118 -0.35 8.95 -2.04
N TYR A 119 0.53 8.70 -3.01
CA TYR A 119 0.63 7.39 -3.67
C TYR A 119 2.06 6.91 -3.65
N ILE A 120 2.25 5.63 -3.32
CA ILE A 120 3.52 4.91 -3.39
C ILE A 120 3.30 3.52 -3.96
N MET A 121 4.38 2.83 -4.29
CA MET A 121 4.32 1.41 -4.67
C MET A 121 4.99 0.56 -3.59
N ASP A 122 4.46 -0.64 -3.41
CA ASP A 122 5.15 -1.66 -2.65
C ASP A 122 6.29 -2.29 -3.48
N PRO A 123 7.13 -3.20 -2.91
CA PRO A 123 8.23 -3.80 -3.65
C PRO A 123 7.84 -4.61 -4.90
N ASP A 124 6.57 -4.98 -5.03
CA ASP A 124 6.06 -5.73 -6.18
C ASP A 124 5.18 -4.87 -7.10
N ARG A 125 5.30 -3.54 -6.99
CA ARG A 125 4.62 -2.54 -7.83
C ARG A 125 3.10 -2.46 -7.61
N ASN A 126 2.60 -2.95 -6.49
CA ASN A 126 1.23 -2.70 -6.08
C ASN A 126 1.10 -1.23 -5.65
N VAL A 127 0.13 -0.53 -6.21
CA VAL A 127 -0.08 0.89 -5.94
C VAL A 127 -0.91 1.06 -4.67
N ILE A 128 -0.46 1.92 -3.79
CA ILE A 128 -1.10 2.20 -2.51
C ILE A 128 -1.38 3.69 -2.41
N GLU A 129 -2.63 4.03 -2.12
CA GLU A 129 -3.03 5.39 -1.79
C GLU A 129 -3.09 5.54 -0.27
N LEU A 130 -2.50 6.62 0.23
CA LEU A 130 -2.64 7.06 1.62
C LEU A 130 -3.34 8.42 1.58
N ASN A 131 -4.51 8.53 2.23
CA ASN A 131 -5.24 9.79 2.21
C ASN A 131 -5.63 10.21 3.62
N ALA A 132 -5.82 11.51 3.82
CA ALA A 132 -6.30 12.08 5.06
C ALA A 132 -7.68 12.68 4.86
N GLU A 133 -8.42 12.90 5.94
CA GLU A 133 -9.73 13.51 5.85
C GLU A 133 -9.66 14.94 5.31
N LYS A 134 -8.63 15.66 5.72
CA LYS A 134 -8.38 17.04 5.31
C LYS A 134 -6.89 17.35 5.28
N LEU A 135 -6.51 18.39 4.57
CA LEU A 135 -5.15 18.89 4.57
C LEU A 135 -4.85 19.62 5.89
N ASP A 136 -3.77 19.21 6.55
CA ASP A 136 -3.30 19.79 7.81
C ASP A 136 -1.99 20.58 7.67
#